data_1fe6082ef028f31d7bc19f207b222462
#
_entry.id   1fe6082ef028f31d7bc19f207b222462
#
_cell.length_a   1.000
_cell.length_b   1.000
_cell.length_c   1.000
_cell.angle_alpha   90.00
_cell.angle_beta   90.00
_cell.angle_gamma   90.00
#
_symmetry.space_group_name_H-M   'P 1'
#
loop_
_entity.id
_entity.type
_entity.pdbx_description
1 polymer ?
#
loop_
_entity_poly.entity_id
_entity_poly.type
_entity_poly.pdbx_seq_one_letter_code
_entity_poly.pdbx_strand_id
1 'polypeptide(L)'
;MNLTELRALAKQAGFTGSDINIAAAVAMAESTGNPAAVGDEGLANNKWGPSLGLFQIRSLRHPEQFTPPDTLRIATKLKDPLYNAKTAKAIKDAHGWNQWSTFKNGAYLAHMDGGPAKFEPFPGASFFHTGRKSPIITAMHKRLVAEGCDRYASSSETDVWGSGDVKSYAAWQQKLDFSGSAADGVPGKSSWERLHVPNV
;
A
#
# COMPACT_ATOMS: atom_id res chain seq x y z
N MET A 1 -7.97 -8.62 16.40
CA MET A 1 -6.73 -9.34 16.01
C MET A 1 -5.55 -8.38 16.08
N ASN A 2 -4.40 -8.86 16.53
CA ASN A 2 -3.16 -8.09 16.51
C ASN A 2 -2.44 -8.21 15.15
N LEU A 3 -1.37 -7.44 14.94
CA LEU A 3 -0.64 -7.44 13.66
C LEU A 3 -0.04 -8.81 13.28
N THR A 4 0.42 -9.59 14.26
CA THR A 4 0.96 -10.93 14.00
C THR A 4 -0.12 -11.89 13.49
N GLU A 5 -1.29 -11.86 14.12
CA GLU A 5 -2.46 -12.65 13.69
C GLU A 5 -2.96 -12.20 12.31
N LEU A 6 -2.98 -10.89 12.04
CA LEU A 6 -3.38 -10.35 10.74
C LEU A 6 -2.40 -10.73 9.63
N ARG A 7 -1.09 -10.80 9.90
CA ARG A 7 -0.10 -11.30 8.93
C ARG A 7 -0.28 -12.78 8.62
N ALA A 8 -0.54 -13.58 9.66
CA ALA A 8 -0.82 -15.00 9.48
C ALA A 8 -2.09 -15.20 8.63
N LEU A 9 -3.13 -14.42 8.90
CA LEU A 9 -4.37 -14.43 8.13
C LEU A 9 -4.16 -13.96 6.67
N ALA A 10 -3.36 -12.93 6.46
CA ALA A 10 -3.02 -12.44 5.11
C ALA A 10 -2.29 -13.53 4.30
N LYS A 11 -1.34 -14.27 4.91
CA LYS A 11 -0.70 -15.43 4.27
C LYS A 11 -1.73 -16.51 3.88
N GLN A 12 -2.65 -16.85 4.78
CA GLN A 12 -3.72 -17.82 4.52
C GLN A 12 -4.67 -17.35 3.41
N ALA A 13 -4.90 -16.04 3.30
CA ALA A 13 -5.69 -15.44 2.24
C ALA A 13 -4.96 -15.39 0.88
N GLY A 14 -3.65 -15.72 0.86
CA GLY A 14 -2.85 -15.78 -0.35
C GLY A 14 -2.08 -14.50 -0.70
N PHE A 15 -1.96 -13.54 0.22
CA PHE A 15 -1.01 -12.43 0.04
C PHE A 15 0.42 -12.94 0.14
N THR A 16 1.33 -12.34 -0.63
CA THR A 16 2.75 -12.72 -0.69
C THR A 16 3.67 -11.51 -0.58
N GLY A 17 4.93 -11.74 -0.26
CA GLY A 17 5.95 -10.67 -0.21
C GLY A 17 5.57 -9.53 0.73
N SER A 18 5.78 -8.30 0.30
CA SER A 18 5.44 -7.07 1.05
C SER A 18 3.94 -6.90 1.27
N ASP A 19 3.09 -7.47 0.41
CA ASP A 19 1.64 -7.37 0.53
C ASP A 19 1.09 -7.99 1.82
N ILE A 20 1.80 -8.95 2.44
CA ILE A 20 1.42 -9.51 3.74
C ILE A 20 1.42 -8.43 4.83
N ASN A 21 2.47 -7.63 4.88
CA ASN A 21 2.60 -6.56 5.88
C ASN A 21 1.64 -5.41 5.57
N ILE A 22 1.49 -5.06 4.29
CA ILE A 22 0.55 -4.02 3.86
C ILE A 22 -0.88 -4.43 4.21
N ALA A 23 -1.29 -5.67 3.92
CA ALA A 23 -2.63 -6.17 4.25
C ALA A 23 -2.91 -6.10 5.76
N ALA A 24 -1.97 -6.54 6.59
CA ALA A 24 -2.11 -6.46 8.04
C ALA A 24 -2.24 -5.01 8.54
N ALA A 25 -1.44 -4.10 7.98
CA ALA A 25 -1.45 -2.68 8.34
C ALA A 25 -2.74 -1.98 7.88
N VAL A 26 -3.23 -2.28 6.68
CA VAL A 26 -4.52 -1.77 6.18
C VAL A 26 -5.66 -2.27 7.05
N ALA A 27 -5.71 -3.56 7.39
CA ALA A 27 -6.73 -4.11 8.26
C ALA A 27 -6.72 -3.47 9.67
N MET A 28 -5.53 -3.16 10.21
CA MET A 28 -5.41 -2.40 11.47
C MET A 28 -5.94 -0.98 11.33
N ALA A 29 -5.62 -0.28 10.26
CA ALA A 29 -6.06 1.08 10.01
C ALA A 29 -7.56 1.18 9.74
N GLU A 30 -8.17 0.17 9.10
CA GLU A 30 -9.60 0.15 8.76
C GLU A 30 -10.51 -0.26 9.93
N SER A 31 -10.07 -1.21 10.75
CA SER A 31 -10.95 -1.84 11.77
C SER A 31 -10.31 -2.00 13.15
N THR A 32 -9.07 -1.52 13.35
CA THR A 32 -8.26 -1.84 14.53
C THR A 32 -8.12 -3.36 14.77
N GLY A 33 -8.17 -4.14 13.69
CA GLY A 33 -8.11 -5.61 13.73
C GLY A 33 -9.40 -6.28 14.24
N ASN A 34 -10.53 -5.57 14.22
CA ASN A 34 -11.83 -6.12 14.63
C ASN A 34 -12.58 -6.76 13.45
N PRO A 35 -12.73 -8.12 13.41
CA PRO A 35 -13.44 -8.79 12.32
C PRO A 35 -14.96 -8.51 12.31
N ALA A 36 -15.53 -8.07 13.42
CA ALA A 36 -16.94 -7.74 13.54
C ALA A 36 -17.25 -6.25 13.25
N ALA A 37 -16.22 -5.47 12.86
CA ALA A 37 -16.40 -4.04 12.61
C ALA A 37 -17.45 -3.78 11.52
N VAL A 38 -18.27 -2.76 11.75
CA VAL A 38 -19.30 -2.27 10.84
C VAL A 38 -19.12 -0.78 10.68
N GLY A 39 -18.99 -0.33 9.44
CA GLY A 39 -18.88 1.09 9.07
C GLY A 39 -19.83 1.45 7.95
N ASP A 40 -19.92 2.73 7.63
CA ASP A 40 -20.72 3.25 6.50
C ASP A 40 -22.22 2.91 6.56
N GLU A 41 -22.79 2.65 7.73
CA GLU A 41 -24.22 2.28 7.86
C GLU A 41 -25.12 3.38 7.29
N GLY A 42 -24.79 4.64 7.56
CA GLY A 42 -25.52 5.81 7.04
C GLY A 42 -25.37 6.04 5.53
N LEU A 43 -24.45 5.34 4.87
CA LEU A 43 -24.20 5.43 3.43
C LEU A 43 -24.85 4.29 2.63
N ALA A 44 -25.60 3.40 3.30
CA ALA A 44 -26.29 2.29 2.63
C ALA A 44 -27.38 2.83 1.66
N ASN A 45 -27.50 2.16 0.50
CA ASN A 45 -28.48 2.52 -0.53
C ASN A 45 -28.96 1.26 -1.29
N ASN A 46 -29.62 1.42 -2.42
CA ASN A 46 -30.16 0.30 -3.18
C ASN A 46 -29.10 -0.66 -3.73
N LYS A 47 -27.87 -0.19 -3.97
CA LYS A 47 -26.72 -0.98 -4.45
C LYS A 47 -25.84 -1.44 -3.31
N TRP A 48 -25.50 -0.54 -2.39
CA TRP A 48 -24.49 -0.73 -1.38
C TRP A 48 -25.07 -0.93 0.02
N GLY A 49 -24.56 -1.92 0.73
CA GLY A 49 -24.75 -2.08 2.16
C GLY A 49 -23.63 -1.41 2.97
N PRO A 50 -23.48 -1.75 4.27
CA PRO A 50 -22.42 -1.25 5.11
C PRO A 50 -21.05 -1.80 4.73
N SER A 51 -19.99 -1.14 5.20
CA SER A 51 -18.62 -1.66 5.19
C SER A 51 -18.43 -2.65 6.34
N LEU A 52 -17.81 -3.81 6.08
CA LEU A 52 -17.79 -4.93 7.02
C LEU A 52 -16.40 -5.54 7.17
N GLY A 53 -16.11 -5.96 8.42
CA GLY A 53 -14.98 -6.79 8.76
C GLY A 53 -13.63 -6.07 8.77
N LEU A 54 -12.56 -6.86 8.74
CA LEU A 54 -11.18 -6.40 8.91
C LEU A 54 -10.77 -5.30 7.93
N PHE A 55 -11.13 -5.47 6.67
CA PHE A 55 -10.76 -4.55 5.59
C PHE A 55 -11.87 -3.55 5.25
N GLN A 56 -12.91 -3.43 6.07
CA GLN A 56 -14.04 -2.54 5.86
C GLN A 56 -14.55 -2.57 4.41
N ILE A 57 -14.77 -3.81 3.91
CA ILE A 57 -15.23 -4.02 2.54
C ILE A 57 -16.70 -3.67 2.46
N ARG A 58 -17.02 -2.71 1.61
CA ARG A 58 -18.40 -2.32 1.36
C ARG A 58 -19.19 -3.48 0.73
N SER A 59 -20.25 -3.94 1.40
CA SER A 59 -21.07 -5.03 0.93
C SER A 59 -21.98 -4.60 -0.24
N LEU A 60 -22.42 -5.56 -1.05
CA LEU A 60 -23.43 -5.36 -2.09
C LEU A 60 -24.76 -5.97 -1.65
N ARG A 61 -25.87 -5.35 -2.03
CA ARG A 61 -27.23 -5.86 -1.80
C ARG A 61 -27.51 -7.08 -2.65
N HIS A 62 -27.00 -7.08 -3.88
CA HIS A 62 -27.20 -8.11 -4.89
C HIS A 62 -25.85 -8.47 -5.55
N PRO A 63 -24.91 -9.08 -4.80
CA PRO A 63 -23.57 -9.38 -5.34
C PRO A 63 -23.60 -10.34 -6.53
N GLU A 64 -24.64 -11.18 -6.63
CA GLU A 64 -24.86 -12.12 -7.74
C GLU A 64 -25.07 -11.46 -9.11
N GLN A 65 -25.37 -10.15 -9.13
CA GLN A 65 -25.55 -9.36 -10.35
C GLN A 65 -24.26 -8.78 -10.91
N PHE A 66 -23.12 -9.06 -10.26
CA PHE A 66 -21.83 -8.50 -10.62
C PHE A 66 -20.84 -9.60 -11.04
N THR A 67 -19.69 -9.18 -11.53
CA THR A 67 -18.55 -10.06 -11.83
C THR A 67 -17.50 -10.00 -10.70
N PRO A 68 -16.62 -11.03 -10.58
CA PRO A 68 -15.51 -10.95 -9.62
C PRO A 68 -14.64 -9.70 -9.84
N PRO A 69 -14.14 -9.07 -8.74
CA PRO A 69 -14.24 -9.53 -7.35
C PRO A 69 -15.54 -9.12 -6.63
N ASP A 70 -16.42 -8.36 -7.26
CA ASP A 70 -17.61 -7.79 -6.60
C ASP A 70 -18.64 -8.84 -6.16
N THR A 71 -18.71 -10.01 -6.82
CA THR A 71 -19.49 -11.16 -6.36
C THR A 71 -19.13 -11.65 -4.95
N LEU A 72 -17.95 -11.32 -4.47
CA LEU A 72 -17.47 -11.69 -3.12
C LEU A 72 -17.94 -10.73 -2.02
N ARG A 73 -18.60 -9.62 -2.35
CA ARG A 73 -19.04 -8.59 -1.38
C ARG A 73 -20.34 -9.00 -0.65
N ILE A 74 -20.39 -10.25 -0.18
CA ILE A 74 -21.55 -10.87 0.48
C ILE A 74 -21.55 -10.48 1.96
N ALA A 75 -22.53 -9.68 2.38
CA ALA A 75 -22.60 -9.11 3.73
C ALA A 75 -22.51 -10.17 4.84
N THR A 76 -23.21 -11.30 4.71
CA THR A 76 -23.20 -12.37 5.72
C THR A 76 -21.85 -13.08 5.87
N LYS A 77 -21.02 -13.05 4.83
CA LYS A 77 -19.69 -13.68 4.80
C LYS A 77 -18.55 -12.73 5.15
N LEU A 78 -18.73 -11.42 4.93
CA LEU A 78 -17.65 -10.43 5.15
C LEU A 78 -17.26 -10.24 6.63
N LYS A 79 -18.00 -10.80 7.59
CA LYS A 79 -17.61 -10.84 9.01
C LYS A 79 -16.73 -12.04 9.36
N ASP A 80 -16.62 -13.03 8.47
CA ASP A 80 -15.62 -14.08 8.60
C ASP A 80 -14.23 -13.53 8.26
N PRO A 81 -13.24 -13.63 9.15
CA PRO A 81 -11.93 -13.02 8.95
C PRO A 81 -11.20 -13.49 7.69
N LEU A 82 -11.24 -14.79 7.43
CA LEU A 82 -10.53 -15.36 6.28
C LEU A 82 -11.24 -15.03 4.97
N TYR A 83 -12.57 -15.07 4.96
CA TYR A 83 -13.36 -14.67 3.80
C TYR A 83 -13.13 -13.19 3.48
N ASN A 84 -13.14 -12.32 4.49
CA ASN A 84 -12.87 -10.89 4.35
C ASN A 84 -11.49 -10.63 3.75
N ALA A 85 -10.45 -11.30 4.27
CA ALA A 85 -9.08 -11.17 3.78
C ALA A 85 -8.93 -11.71 2.33
N LYS A 86 -9.57 -12.83 1.98
CA LYS A 86 -9.58 -13.34 0.59
C LYS A 86 -10.31 -12.40 -0.37
N THR A 87 -11.41 -11.80 0.07
CA THR A 87 -12.13 -10.79 -0.71
C THR A 87 -11.28 -9.54 -0.91
N ALA A 88 -10.59 -9.08 0.15
CA ALA A 88 -9.66 -7.96 0.07
C ALA A 88 -8.53 -8.24 -0.94
N LYS A 89 -7.98 -9.46 -0.92
CA LYS A 89 -6.96 -9.88 -1.89
C LYS A 89 -7.49 -9.82 -3.32
N ALA A 90 -8.67 -10.36 -3.57
CA ALA A 90 -9.28 -10.34 -4.91
C ALA A 90 -9.52 -8.90 -5.41
N ILE A 91 -10.00 -8.00 -4.54
CA ILE A 91 -10.19 -6.58 -4.87
C ILE A 91 -8.83 -5.91 -5.16
N LYS A 92 -7.83 -6.18 -4.33
CA LYS A 92 -6.47 -5.65 -4.51
C LYS A 92 -5.83 -6.15 -5.81
N ASP A 93 -5.98 -7.41 -6.14
CA ASP A 93 -5.42 -7.98 -7.38
C ASP A 93 -6.06 -7.37 -8.64
N ALA A 94 -7.35 -7.06 -8.59
CA ALA A 94 -8.07 -6.44 -9.70
C ALA A 94 -7.85 -4.93 -9.81
N HIS A 95 -7.72 -4.22 -8.68
CA HIS A 95 -7.82 -2.75 -8.64
C HIS A 95 -6.70 -2.06 -7.85
N GLY A 96 -5.75 -2.82 -7.30
CA GLY A 96 -4.66 -2.28 -6.47
C GLY A 96 -5.10 -1.86 -5.06
N TRP A 97 -4.12 -1.44 -4.26
CA TRP A 97 -4.35 -1.01 -2.88
C TRP A 97 -5.11 0.33 -2.75
N ASN A 98 -5.20 1.11 -3.83
CA ASN A 98 -5.88 2.41 -3.84
C ASN A 98 -7.41 2.33 -3.61
N GLN A 99 -7.97 1.14 -3.45
CA GLN A 99 -9.38 0.97 -3.07
C GLN A 99 -9.63 1.30 -1.59
N TRP A 100 -8.60 1.30 -0.77
CA TRP A 100 -8.68 1.67 0.65
C TRP A 100 -8.22 3.10 0.88
N SER A 101 -9.08 3.90 1.54
CA SER A 101 -8.76 5.30 1.89
C SER A 101 -7.56 5.38 2.82
N THR A 102 -7.44 4.46 3.77
CA THR A 102 -6.32 4.35 4.70
C THR A 102 -4.98 4.04 4.01
N PHE A 103 -5.01 3.36 2.87
CA PHE A 103 -3.83 3.19 2.03
C PHE A 103 -3.51 4.47 1.25
N LYS A 104 -4.52 5.11 0.63
CA LYS A 104 -4.33 6.35 -0.14
C LYS A 104 -3.75 7.50 0.69
N ASN A 105 -4.25 7.68 1.91
CA ASN A 105 -3.84 8.76 2.80
C ASN A 105 -2.63 8.42 3.68
N GLY A 106 -2.11 7.18 3.59
CA GLY A 106 -0.95 6.72 4.33
C GLY A 106 -1.23 6.31 5.79
N ALA A 107 -2.49 6.29 6.26
CA ALA A 107 -2.80 5.93 7.65
C ALA A 107 -2.34 4.52 8.03
N TYR A 108 -2.32 3.57 7.08
CA TYR A 108 -1.81 2.21 7.30
C TYR A 108 -0.33 2.18 7.72
N LEU A 109 0.46 3.21 7.38
CA LEU A 109 1.89 3.28 7.70
C LEU A 109 2.17 3.26 9.21
N ALA A 110 1.25 3.80 10.00
CA ALA A 110 1.34 3.74 11.47
C ALA A 110 1.32 2.31 12.02
N HIS A 111 0.86 1.35 11.22
CA HIS A 111 0.72 -0.07 11.57
C HIS A 111 1.72 -0.98 10.83
N MET A 112 2.55 -0.43 9.95
CA MET A 112 3.65 -1.19 9.34
C MET A 112 4.71 -1.51 10.39
N ASP A 113 5.34 -2.70 10.28
CA ASP A 113 6.50 -3.02 11.11
C ASP A 113 7.60 -2.00 10.84
N GLY A 114 7.80 -1.21 11.86
CA GLY A 114 8.73 -0.14 11.81
C GLY A 114 8.10 1.23 11.98
N GLY A 115 6.79 1.39 11.86
CA GLY A 115 6.11 2.68 11.99
C GLY A 115 6.80 3.84 11.26
N PRO A 116 6.32 5.07 11.38
CA PRO A 116 6.98 6.24 10.81
C PRO A 116 8.43 6.44 11.30
N ALA A 117 8.78 5.83 12.47
CA ALA A 117 10.11 5.94 13.08
C ALA A 117 11.18 5.00 12.47
N LYS A 118 10.81 4.06 11.59
CA LYS A 118 11.79 3.17 10.92
C LYS A 118 12.01 3.50 9.45
N PHE A 119 11.28 4.45 8.91
CA PHE A 119 11.52 4.96 7.57
C PHE A 119 12.11 6.35 7.63
N GLU A 120 13.04 6.62 6.71
CA GLU A 120 13.62 7.94 6.57
C GLU A 120 12.52 8.97 6.31
N PRO A 121 12.44 10.02 7.16
CA PRO A 121 11.56 11.14 6.88
C PRO A 121 11.96 11.77 5.54
N PHE A 122 10.98 12.33 4.83
CA PHE A 122 11.28 13.01 3.56
C PHE A 122 12.27 14.16 3.78
N PRO A 123 13.49 14.08 3.22
CA PRO A 123 14.55 15.05 3.51
C PRO A 123 14.36 16.39 2.75
N GLY A 124 13.30 16.49 1.95
CA GLY A 124 13.06 17.63 1.07
C GLY A 124 13.54 17.39 -0.36
N ALA A 125 12.86 17.97 -1.35
CA ALA A 125 13.20 17.79 -2.78
C ALA A 125 14.61 18.29 -3.11
N SER A 126 15.07 19.37 -2.48
CA SER A 126 16.40 19.93 -2.68
C SER A 126 17.56 19.02 -2.21
N PHE A 127 17.28 18.00 -1.40
CA PHE A 127 18.25 16.98 -1.03
C PHE A 127 18.73 16.17 -2.23
N PHE A 128 17.86 15.96 -3.22
CA PHE A 128 18.08 15.09 -4.37
C PHE A 128 18.64 15.88 -5.56
N HIS A 129 19.95 16.11 -5.55
CA HIS A 129 20.65 16.77 -6.64
C HIS A 129 21.84 15.95 -7.11
N THR A 130 22.23 16.08 -8.38
CA THR A 130 23.34 15.36 -9.00
C THR A 130 24.61 15.45 -8.15
N GLY A 131 25.22 14.30 -7.88
CA GLY A 131 26.43 14.17 -7.06
C GLY A 131 26.21 14.18 -5.56
N ARG A 132 24.96 14.29 -5.06
CA ARG A 132 24.66 14.12 -3.64
C ARG A 132 25.01 12.72 -3.20
N LYS A 133 25.86 12.60 -2.18
CA LYS A 133 26.27 11.33 -1.57
C LYS A 133 25.63 11.17 -0.20
N SER A 134 24.95 10.02 0.02
CA SER A 134 24.26 9.74 1.30
C SER A 134 23.86 8.28 1.43
N PRO A 135 23.90 7.69 2.66
CA PRO A 135 23.31 6.38 2.94
C PRO A 135 21.79 6.31 2.62
N ILE A 136 21.07 7.44 2.76
CA ILE A 136 19.66 7.56 2.39
C ILE A 136 19.44 7.21 0.91
N ILE A 137 20.36 7.64 0.02
CA ILE A 137 20.29 7.33 -1.42
C ILE A 137 20.50 5.83 -1.64
N THR A 138 21.45 5.20 -0.92
CA THR A 138 21.62 3.74 -0.97
C THR A 138 20.37 2.99 -0.54
N ALA A 139 19.75 3.42 0.55
CA ALA A 139 18.53 2.79 1.05
C ALA A 139 17.36 2.96 0.08
N MET A 140 17.20 4.16 -0.49
CA MET A 140 16.22 4.46 -1.53
C MET A 140 16.45 3.62 -2.79
N HIS A 141 17.70 3.52 -3.28
CA HIS A 141 18.08 2.70 -4.43
C HIS A 141 17.62 1.24 -4.25
N LYS A 142 17.97 0.62 -3.11
CA LYS A 142 17.53 -0.74 -2.78
C LYS A 142 16.01 -0.89 -2.79
N ARG A 143 15.29 0.11 -2.30
CA ARG A 143 13.81 0.10 -2.30
C ARG A 143 13.24 0.20 -3.72
N LEU A 144 13.78 1.08 -4.56
CA LEU A 144 13.36 1.20 -5.96
C LEU A 144 13.55 -0.11 -6.74
N VAL A 145 14.70 -0.76 -6.54
CA VAL A 145 14.97 -2.10 -7.12
C VAL A 145 13.95 -3.13 -6.62
N ALA A 146 13.69 -3.19 -5.32
CA ALA A 146 12.70 -4.09 -4.72
C ALA A 146 11.27 -3.86 -5.22
N GLU A 147 10.95 -2.60 -5.59
CA GLU A 147 9.66 -2.24 -6.18
C GLU A 147 9.57 -2.50 -7.71
N GLY A 148 10.63 -3.06 -8.31
CA GLY A 148 10.69 -3.32 -9.76
C GLY A 148 10.92 -2.06 -10.60
N CYS A 149 11.38 -0.99 -9.97
CA CYS A 149 11.67 0.30 -10.61
C CYS A 149 13.16 0.45 -10.94
N ASP A 150 13.85 -0.67 -11.20
CA ASP A 150 15.27 -0.70 -11.56
C ASP A 150 15.48 -0.14 -12.98
N ARG A 151 16.09 1.05 -13.07
CA ARG A 151 16.50 1.72 -14.32
C ARG A 151 17.97 2.13 -14.26
N TYR A 152 18.74 1.46 -13.41
CA TYR A 152 20.16 1.69 -13.23
C TYR A 152 20.96 1.01 -14.33
N ALA A 153 21.98 1.71 -14.86
CA ALA A 153 22.89 1.13 -15.85
C ALA A 153 24.07 0.37 -15.19
N SER A 154 24.37 0.69 -13.93
CA SER A 154 25.38 0.00 -13.12
C SER A 154 25.01 0.14 -11.63
N SER A 155 25.55 -0.78 -10.82
CA SER A 155 25.38 -0.79 -9.36
C SER A 155 26.59 -0.25 -8.60
N SER A 156 27.55 0.42 -9.28
CA SER A 156 28.85 0.78 -8.68
C SER A 156 28.80 1.97 -7.72
N GLU A 157 27.82 2.88 -7.88
CA GLU A 157 27.68 4.10 -7.05
C GLU A 157 26.26 4.22 -6.51
N THR A 158 25.88 3.31 -5.61
CA THR A 158 24.51 3.25 -5.07
C THR A 158 24.22 4.35 -4.05
N ASP A 159 25.22 5.08 -3.57
CA ASP A 159 25.12 6.13 -2.57
C ASP A 159 25.16 7.56 -3.15
N VAL A 160 25.28 7.68 -4.49
CA VAL A 160 25.37 8.97 -5.20
C VAL A 160 24.14 9.19 -6.06
N TRP A 161 23.41 10.28 -5.83
CA TRP A 161 22.26 10.66 -6.66
C TRP A 161 22.71 11.00 -8.09
N GLY A 162 22.14 10.30 -9.05
CA GLY A 162 22.44 10.45 -10.46
C GLY A 162 21.26 10.22 -11.39
N SER A 163 21.54 10.15 -12.69
CA SER A 163 20.50 9.96 -13.71
C SER A 163 19.78 8.61 -13.61
N GLY A 164 20.43 7.58 -13.05
CA GLY A 164 19.82 6.29 -12.76
C GLY A 164 18.72 6.41 -11.71
N ASP A 165 18.98 7.18 -10.63
CA ASP A 165 17.99 7.42 -9.59
C ASP A 165 16.80 8.21 -10.11
N VAL A 166 17.02 9.25 -10.91
CA VAL A 166 15.94 10.03 -11.54
C VAL A 166 15.04 9.12 -12.37
N LYS A 167 15.61 8.26 -13.23
CA LYS A 167 14.84 7.33 -14.07
C LYS A 167 14.09 6.30 -13.25
N SER A 168 14.74 5.73 -12.24
CA SER A 168 14.14 4.72 -11.35
C SER A 168 13.03 5.34 -10.48
N TYR A 169 13.23 6.57 -10.00
CA TYR A 169 12.22 7.26 -9.21
C TYR A 169 11.03 7.72 -10.06
N ALA A 170 11.26 8.15 -11.31
CA ALA A 170 10.16 8.42 -12.25
C ALA A 170 9.31 7.17 -12.52
N ALA A 171 9.94 6.00 -12.68
CA ALA A 171 9.23 4.73 -12.81
C ALA A 171 8.40 4.40 -11.56
N TRP A 172 8.91 4.72 -10.37
CA TRP A 172 8.17 4.60 -9.12
C TRP A 172 6.96 5.54 -9.06
N GLN A 173 7.15 6.81 -9.42
CA GLN A 173 6.05 7.78 -9.50
C GLN A 173 4.97 7.32 -10.47
N GLN A 174 5.35 6.84 -11.67
CA GLN A 174 4.41 6.25 -12.64
C GLN A 174 3.65 5.03 -12.08
N LYS A 175 4.33 4.16 -11.34
CA LYS A 175 3.70 3.01 -10.64
C LYS A 175 2.68 3.46 -9.59
N LEU A 176 2.81 4.67 -9.08
CA LEU A 176 1.88 5.32 -8.15
C LEU A 176 0.78 6.14 -8.85
N ASP A 177 0.64 6.00 -10.18
CA ASP A 177 -0.31 6.72 -11.02
C ASP A 177 -0.03 8.24 -11.18
N PHE A 178 1.19 8.69 -10.86
CA PHE A 178 1.63 10.02 -11.23
C PHE A 178 1.97 10.09 -12.73
N SER A 179 1.74 11.24 -13.36
CA SER A 179 2.00 11.45 -14.78
C SER A 179 2.50 12.87 -15.06
N GLY A 180 3.06 13.08 -16.26
CA GLY A 180 3.59 14.39 -16.68
C GLY A 180 4.63 14.93 -15.71
N SER A 181 4.53 16.20 -15.34
CA SER A 181 5.46 16.85 -14.41
C SER A 181 5.44 16.31 -12.97
N ALA A 182 4.43 15.49 -12.61
CA ALA A 182 4.38 14.84 -11.31
C ALA A 182 5.16 13.50 -11.28
N ALA A 183 5.63 13.03 -12.43
CA ALA A 183 6.49 11.85 -12.59
C ALA A 183 7.88 12.24 -13.13
N ASP A 184 8.45 13.30 -12.58
CA ASP A 184 9.71 13.93 -13.04
C ASP A 184 10.97 13.22 -12.52
N GLY A 185 10.81 12.21 -11.65
CA GLY A 185 11.92 11.47 -11.03
C GLY A 185 12.56 12.18 -9.84
N VAL A 186 12.06 13.34 -9.43
CA VAL A 186 12.49 13.99 -8.18
C VAL A 186 11.55 13.58 -7.06
N PRO A 187 12.07 13.05 -5.92
CA PRO A 187 11.23 12.66 -4.80
C PRO A 187 10.38 13.80 -4.26
N GLY A 188 9.07 13.58 -4.21
CA GLY A 188 8.12 14.42 -3.47
C GLY A 188 7.67 13.71 -2.20
N LYS A 189 7.18 14.46 -1.20
CA LYS A 189 6.78 13.92 0.10
C LYS A 189 5.84 12.72 -0.03
N SER A 190 4.80 12.83 -0.84
CA SER A 190 3.79 11.77 -1.03
C SER A 190 4.36 10.50 -1.65
N SER A 191 5.23 10.59 -2.67
CA SER A 191 5.86 9.43 -3.30
C SER A 191 6.97 8.82 -2.42
N TRP A 192 7.67 9.65 -1.63
CA TRP A 192 8.69 9.22 -0.68
C TRP A 192 8.11 8.40 0.46
N GLU A 193 7.06 8.90 1.11
CA GLU A 193 6.39 8.20 2.20
C GLU A 193 5.88 6.81 1.78
N ARG A 194 5.46 6.66 0.52
CA ARG A 194 5.02 5.38 -0.04
C ARG A 194 6.17 4.43 -0.42
N LEU A 195 7.36 4.95 -0.65
CA LEU A 195 8.53 4.13 -0.99
C LEU A 195 9.06 3.38 0.23
N HIS A 196 8.82 3.87 1.46
CA HIS A 196 9.24 3.25 2.71
C HIS A 196 10.76 3.01 2.76
N VAL A 197 11.53 4.06 2.48
CA VAL A 197 12.98 4.01 2.56
C VAL A 197 13.38 3.73 4.02
N PRO A 198 14.13 2.64 4.31
CA PRO A 198 14.54 2.33 5.66
C PRO A 198 15.40 3.44 6.27
N ASN A 199 15.24 3.67 7.56
CA ASN A 199 16.07 4.62 8.31
C ASN A 199 17.52 4.13 8.35
N VAL A 200 18.49 5.00 8.16
CA VAL A 200 19.93 4.71 8.07
C VAL A 200 20.75 5.54 9.04
#